data_06b0181adaa6f78df3cafa2e09334950
#
_entry.id   06b0181adaa6f78df3cafa2e09334950
#
_cell.length_a   1.000
_cell.length_b   1.000
_cell.length_c   1.000
_cell.angle_alpha   90.00
_cell.angle_beta   90.00
_cell.angle_gamma   90.00
#
_symmetry.space_group_name_H-M   'P 1'
#
loop_
_entity.id
_entity.type
_entity.pdbx_description
1 polymer ?
#
loop_
_entity_poly.entity_id
_entity_poly.type
_entity_poly.pdbx_seq_one_letter_code
_entity_poly.pdbx_strand_id
1 'polypeptide(L)'
;YRTFPGLGDKVSLLGYGCMRWPTIPSPDGKGDLIDQDAVNELVDYAIAHGVNYFDTSPVYVQGWSEKATGIALSRHPRDSYYLATKLSNFSNYTRENSMAMYRRSFSELQTDYLDYYLLHSIGGGQGMKTFNDRYVDNGMLDFLMKEREAGRIRHLGWSFHGTSDVFDE
;
A
#
# COMPACT_ATOMS: atom_id res chain seq x y z
N TYR A 1 -2.54 -12.64 -17.46
CA TYR A 1 -2.07 -12.99 -16.12
C TYR A 1 -0.69 -13.64 -16.17
N ARG A 2 0.08 -13.43 -15.10
CA ARG A 2 1.35 -14.14 -14.84
C ARG A 2 1.34 -14.67 -13.42
N THR A 3 1.93 -15.83 -13.22
CA THR A 3 2.16 -16.36 -11.88
C THR A 3 3.45 -15.76 -11.32
N PHE A 4 3.40 -15.18 -10.13
CA PHE A 4 4.59 -14.68 -9.44
C PHE A 4 5.51 -15.85 -9.10
N PRO A 5 6.75 -15.88 -9.61
CA PRO A 5 7.70 -16.95 -9.29
C PRO A 5 7.90 -17.07 -7.77
N GLY A 6 7.75 -18.29 -7.24
CA GLY A 6 7.93 -18.59 -5.82
C GLY A 6 6.77 -18.21 -4.88
N LEU A 7 5.81 -17.40 -5.31
CA LEU A 7 4.64 -17.02 -4.49
C LEU A 7 3.36 -17.76 -4.88
N GLY A 8 3.23 -18.14 -6.16
CA GLY A 8 2.05 -18.84 -6.67
C GLY A 8 0.88 -17.91 -7.06
N ASP A 9 0.94 -16.64 -6.72
CA ASP A 9 -0.11 -15.65 -7.01
C ASP A 9 -0.22 -15.41 -8.52
N LYS A 10 -1.44 -15.50 -9.03
CA LYS A 10 -1.74 -15.24 -10.44
C LYS A 10 -2.24 -13.82 -10.63
N VAL A 11 -1.33 -12.91 -10.93
CA VAL A 11 -1.62 -11.49 -11.07
C VAL A 11 -1.80 -11.07 -12.53
N SER A 12 -2.59 -10.01 -12.75
CA SER A 12 -2.72 -9.36 -14.05
C SER A 12 -1.39 -8.72 -14.47
N LEU A 13 -1.11 -8.67 -15.79
CA LEU A 13 0.09 -8.00 -16.30
C LEU A 13 0.09 -6.49 -15.99
N LEU A 14 -1.10 -5.90 -15.94
CA LEU A 14 -1.32 -4.52 -15.53
C LEU A 14 -1.81 -4.52 -14.08
N GLY A 15 -1.09 -3.84 -13.18
CA GLY A 15 -1.56 -3.48 -11.85
C GLY A 15 -2.15 -2.08 -11.84
N TYR A 16 -3.12 -1.82 -10.97
CA TYR A 16 -3.74 -0.51 -10.80
C TYR A 16 -3.03 0.27 -9.69
N GLY A 17 -2.39 1.40 -10.06
CA GLY A 17 -1.75 2.31 -9.11
C GLY A 17 -2.75 3.34 -8.57
N CYS A 18 -3.00 3.32 -7.26
CA CYS A 18 -3.99 4.17 -6.58
C CYS A 18 -3.44 5.54 -6.12
N MET A 19 -2.29 5.96 -6.61
CA MET A 19 -1.64 7.20 -6.20
C MET A 19 -2.34 8.46 -6.71
N ARG A 20 -3.14 8.36 -7.78
CA ARG A 20 -3.75 9.51 -8.48
C ARG A 20 -5.23 9.30 -8.70
N TRP A 21 -5.97 9.14 -7.58
CA TRP A 21 -7.42 9.08 -7.65
C TRP A 21 -8.02 10.40 -8.14
N PRO A 22 -9.14 10.37 -8.86
CA PRO A 22 -9.88 11.57 -9.26
C PRO A 22 -10.29 12.40 -8.04
N THR A 23 -10.24 13.71 -8.20
CA THR A 23 -10.65 14.66 -7.17
C THR A 23 -11.61 15.70 -7.75
N ILE A 24 -12.44 16.28 -6.89
CA ILE A 24 -13.34 17.38 -7.18
C ILE A 24 -13.02 18.54 -6.22
N PRO A 25 -13.25 19.80 -6.64
CA PRO A 25 -13.08 20.95 -5.74
C PRO A 25 -13.93 20.81 -4.48
N SER A 26 -13.32 21.08 -3.32
CA SER A 26 -14.08 21.12 -2.06
C SER A 26 -15.10 22.27 -2.06
N PRO A 27 -16.32 22.07 -1.55
CA PRO A 27 -17.35 23.11 -1.46
C PRO A 27 -16.92 24.35 -0.66
N ASP A 28 -15.98 24.21 0.27
CA ASP A 28 -15.44 25.32 1.07
C ASP A 28 -14.25 26.04 0.40
N GLY A 29 -13.87 25.61 -0.80
CA GLY A 29 -12.76 26.19 -1.57
C GLY A 29 -11.36 25.88 -0.98
N LYS A 30 -11.27 24.95 -0.03
CA LYS A 30 -10.00 24.58 0.63
C LYS A 30 -9.48 23.23 0.14
N GLY A 31 -8.91 23.24 -1.06
CA GLY A 31 -8.32 22.03 -1.66
C GLY A 31 -9.34 21.18 -2.41
N ASP A 32 -8.97 19.92 -2.63
CA ASP A 32 -9.77 18.95 -3.38
C ASP A 32 -10.19 17.78 -2.47
N LEU A 33 -11.36 17.24 -2.77
CA LEU A 33 -11.88 16.01 -2.17
C LEU A 33 -11.77 14.87 -3.17
N ILE A 34 -11.72 13.64 -2.68
CA ILE A 34 -11.81 12.45 -3.54
C ILE A 34 -13.20 12.43 -4.21
N ASP A 35 -13.21 12.24 -5.53
CA ASP A 35 -14.40 11.86 -6.28
C ASP A 35 -14.62 10.35 -6.12
N GLN A 36 -15.30 9.96 -5.04
CA GLN A 36 -15.47 8.55 -4.71
C GLN A 36 -16.30 7.80 -5.77
N ASP A 37 -17.24 8.46 -6.43
CA ASP A 37 -18.05 7.82 -7.46
C ASP A 37 -17.17 7.51 -8.68
N ALA A 38 -16.34 8.44 -9.11
CA ALA A 38 -15.37 8.20 -10.18
C ALA A 38 -14.33 7.13 -9.81
N VAL A 39 -13.86 7.08 -8.54
CA VAL A 39 -12.98 6.00 -8.06
C VAL A 39 -13.69 4.64 -8.15
N ASN A 40 -14.94 4.56 -7.73
CA ASN A 40 -15.73 3.33 -7.79
C ASN A 40 -15.88 2.83 -9.24
N GLU A 41 -16.23 3.73 -10.17
CA GLU A 41 -16.35 3.40 -11.59
C GLU A 41 -15.04 2.89 -12.19
N LEU A 42 -13.92 3.53 -11.86
CA LEU A 42 -12.59 3.13 -12.34
C LEU A 42 -12.19 1.75 -11.82
N VAL A 43 -12.46 1.44 -10.55
CA VAL A 43 -12.17 0.12 -9.96
C VAL A 43 -13.06 -0.95 -10.58
N ASP A 44 -14.37 -0.69 -10.73
CA ASP A 44 -15.32 -1.61 -11.37
C ASP A 44 -14.88 -1.92 -12.81
N TYR A 45 -14.50 -0.89 -13.55
CA TYR A 45 -14.01 -1.04 -14.91
C TYR A 45 -12.72 -1.87 -14.97
N ALA A 46 -11.76 -1.58 -14.10
CA ALA A 46 -10.49 -2.30 -14.06
C ALA A 46 -10.69 -3.80 -13.76
N ILE A 47 -11.50 -4.13 -12.76
CA ILE A 47 -11.80 -5.51 -12.38
C ILE A 47 -12.55 -6.23 -13.52
N ALA A 48 -13.56 -5.59 -14.11
CA ALA A 48 -14.32 -6.15 -15.25
C ALA A 48 -13.42 -6.46 -16.45
N HIS A 49 -12.29 -5.74 -16.61
CA HIS A 49 -11.32 -5.94 -17.69
C HIS A 49 -10.09 -6.76 -17.25
N GLY A 50 -10.18 -7.47 -16.12
CA GLY A 50 -9.21 -8.46 -15.71
C GLY A 50 -8.03 -7.92 -14.90
N VAL A 51 -8.04 -6.67 -14.44
CA VAL A 51 -7.07 -6.18 -13.47
C VAL A 51 -7.43 -6.75 -12.10
N ASN A 52 -6.45 -7.40 -11.45
CA ASN A 52 -6.65 -7.98 -10.12
C ASN A 52 -5.54 -7.62 -9.12
N TYR A 53 -4.75 -6.59 -9.38
CA TYR A 53 -3.70 -6.11 -8.47
C TYR A 53 -3.84 -4.61 -8.28
N PHE A 54 -4.03 -4.16 -7.03
CA PHE A 54 -4.22 -2.75 -6.65
C PHE A 54 -3.14 -2.35 -5.66
N ASP A 55 -2.44 -1.26 -5.96
CA ASP A 55 -1.33 -0.74 -5.16
C ASP A 55 -1.65 0.65 -4.60
N THR A 56 -1.64 0.80 -3.29
CA THR A 56 -1.89 2.06 -2.59
C THR A 56 -0.81 2.36 -1.56
N SER A 57 -1.01 3.44 -0.79
CA SER A 57 -0.16 3.84 0.34
C SER A 57 -0.89 4.83 1.22
N PRO A 58 -0.62 4.85 2.54
CA PRO A 58 -1.23 5.80 3.48
C PRO A 58 -0.88 7.28 3.22
N VAL A 59 0.12 7.56 2.35
CA VAL A 59 0.51 8.93 2.00
C VAL A 59 0.03 9.39 0.63
N TYR A 60 -0.59 8.50 -0.16
CA TYR A 60 -1.09 8.86 -1.48
C TYR A 60 -2.35 9.73 -1.40
N VAL A 61 -2.49 10.66 -2.35
CA VAL A 61 -3.60 11.62 -2.40
C VAL A 61 -3.82 12.28 -1.04
N GLN A 62 -2.74 12.86 -0.47
CA GLN A 62 -2.77 13.56 0.83
C GLN A 62 -3.32 12.70 2.00
N GLY A 63 -3.16 11.37 1.90
CA GLY A 63 -3.61 10.41 2.93
C GLY A 63 -5.01 9.83 2.72
N TRP A 64 -5.68 10.14 1.62
CA TRP A 64 -7.03 9.66 1.33
C TRP A 64 -7.09 8.39 0.48
N SER A 65 -5.96 7.99 -0.12
CA SER A 65 -5.96 6.91 -1.10
C SER A 65 -6.40 5.56 -0.52
N GLU A 66 -5.91 5.16 0.66
CA GLU A 66 -6.31 3.88 1.28
C GLU A 66 -7.82 3.82 1.53
N LYS A 67 -8.40 4.90 2.08
CA LYS A 67 -9.84 4.96 2.33
C LYS A 67 -10.66 4.87 1.04
N ALA A 68 -10.29 5.64 0.02
CA ALA A 68 -10.99 5.61 -1.27
C ALA A 68 -10.88 4.24 -1.94
N THR A 69 -9.69 3.63 -1.91
CA THR A 69 -9.44 2.29 -2.42
C THR A 69 -10.25 1.24 -1.65
N GLY A 70 -10.27 1.32 -0.33
CA GLY A 70 -11.03 0.40 0.52
C GLY A 70 -12.53 0.44 0.25
N ILE A 71 -13.12 1.65 0.13
CA ILE A 71 -14.54 1.82 -0.23
C ILE A 71 -14.84 1.19 -1.59
N ALA A 72 -14.00 1.44 -2.60
CA ALA A 72 -14.23 0.91 -3.94
C ALA A 72 -14.07 -0.62 -3.99
N LEU A 73 -13.01 -1.16 -3.41
CA LEU A 73 -12.72 -2.60 -3.42
C LEU A 73 -13.64 -3.43 -2.54
N SER A 74 -14.19 -2.88 -1.44
CA SER A 74 -15.15 -3.58 -0.58
C SER A 74 -16.45 -3.97 -1.30
N ARG A 75 -16.71 -3.42 -2.47
CA ARG A 75 -17.85 -3.75 -3.35
C ARG A 75 -17.63 -5.04 -4.15
N HIS A 76 -16.43 -5.60 -4.10
CA HIS A 76 -16.02 -6.80 -4.82
C HIS A 76 -15.61 -7.92 -3.84
N PRO A 77 -15.73 -9.21 -4.22
CA PRO A 77 -15.25 -10.30 -3.39
C PRO A 77 -13.76 -10.13 -3.07
N ARG A 78 -13.40 -10.22 -1.78
CA ARG A 78 -12.03 -9.96 -1.30
C ARG A 78 -10.98 -10.87 -1.94
N ASP A 79 -11.35 -12.08 -2.30
CA ASP A 79 -10.50 -13.09 -2.93
C ASP A 79 -10.37 -12.92 -4.46
N SER A 80 -11.08 -11.96 -5.05
CA SER A 80 -11.01 -11.68 -6.48
C SER A 80 -9.86 -10.76 -6.89
N TYR A 81 -9.17 -10.15 -5.92
CA TYR A 81 -8.07 -9.21 -6.16
C TYR A 81 -6.96 -9.32 -5.12
N TYR A 82 -5.78 -8.87 -5.49
CA TYR A 82 -4.63 -8.67 -4.64
C TYR A 82 -4.51 -7.20 -4.24
N LEU A 83 -4.27 -6.95 -2.96
CA LEU A 83 -4.18 -5.61 -2.39
C LEU A 83 -2.79 -5.37 -1.78
N ALA A 84 -2.12 -4.33 -2.26
CA ALA A 84 -0.82 -3.88 -1.78
C ALA A 84 -0.92 -2.52 -1.12
N THR A 85 -0.32 -2.37 0.06
CA THR A 85 -0.06 -1.07 0.69
C THR A 85 1.32 -1.05 1.34
N LYS A 86 1.67 0.04 2.03
CA LYS A 86 3.06 0.30 2.41
C LYS A 86 3.17 0.93 3.80
N LEU A 87 4.26 0.64 4.53
CA LEU A 87 4.64 1.41 5.70
C LEU A 87 5.40 2.67 5.28
N SER A 88 4.75 3.84 5.37
CA SER A 88 5.23 5.12 4.85
C SER A 88 5.61 6.12 5.95
N ASN A 89 6.33 5.66 6.95
CA ASN A 89 6.75 6.42 8.14
C ASN A 89 7.89 7.42 7.86
N PHE A 90 7.77 8.25 6.83
CA PHE A 90 8.86 9.11 6.32
C PHE A 90 9.32 10.21 7.26
N SER A 91 8.45 10.75 8.08
CA SER A 91 8.74 11.90 8.95
C SER A 91 8.77 11.57 10.44
N ASN A 92 8.27 10.42 10.83
CA ASN A 92 8.24 9.97 12.22
C ASN A 92 8.48 8.46 12.28
N TYR A 93 9.68 8.08 12.67
CA TYR A 93 10.15 6.69 12.71
C TYR A 93 9.81 5.97 14.03
N THR A 94 9.11 6.62 14.95
CA THR A 94 8.75 5.97 16.22
C THR A 94 7.92 4.72 15.97
N ARG A 95 8.13 3.71 16.82
CA ARG A 95 7.33 2.48 16.78
C ARG A 95 5.85 2.78 16.93
N GLU A 96 5.49 3.69 17.83
CA GLU A 96 4.09 4.08 18.07
C GLU A 96 3.41 4.61 16.81
N ASN A 97 4.06 5.57 16.12
CA ASN A 97 3.54 6.12 14.86
C ASN A 97 3.45 5.05 13.76
N SER A 98 4.47 4.22 13.62
CA SER A 98 4.49 3.15 12.61
C SER A 98 3.40 2.10 12.86
N MET A 99 3.16 1.73 14.12
CA MET A 99 2.08 0.83 14.52
C MET A 99 0.70 1.45 14.30
N ALA A 100 0.53 2.73 14.58
CA ALA A 100 -0.72 3.45 14.31
C ALA A 100 -1.02 3.47 12.80
N MET A 101 -0.01 3.77 11.97
CA MET A 101 -0.12 3.74 10.51
C MET A 101 -0.49 2.35 10.00
N TYR A 102 0.19 1.30 10.48
CA TYR A 102 -0.12 -0.09 10.13
C TYR A 102 -1.59 -0.44 10.42
N ARG A 103 -2.07 -0.16 11.64
CA ARG A 103 -3.47 -0.46 12.02
C ARG A 103 -4.46 0.35 11.21
N ARG A 104 -4.15 1.62 10.95
CA ARG A 104 -4.99 2.49 10.13
C ARG A 104 -5.15 1.96 8.71
N SER A 105 -4.12 1.41 8.09
CA SER A 105 -4.21 0.82 6.76
C SER A 105 -5.29 -0.27 6.68
N PHE A 106 -5.38 -1.16 7.66
CA PHE A 106 -6.44 -2.19 7.70
C PHE A 106 -7.83 -1.58 7.82
N SER A 107 -7.99 -0.59 8.70
CA SER A 107 -9.25 0.10 8.90
C SER A 107 -9.71 0.86 7.64
N GLU A 108 -8.81 1.63 7.03
CA GLU A 108 -9.13 2.41 5.83
C GLU A 108 -9.38 1.52 4.61
N LEU A 109 -8.63 0.43 4.46
CA LEU A 109 -8.79 -0.54 3.38
C LEU A 109 -9.93 -1.54 3.62
N GLN A 110 -10.56 -1.52 4.81
CA GLN A 110 -11.70 -2.37 5.17
C GLN A 110 -11.39 -3.87 4.96
N THR A 111 -10.23 -4.34 5.42
CA THR A 111 -9.77 -5.71 5.22
C THR A 111 -9.10 -6.29 6.46
N ASP A 112 -9.18 -7.61 6.63
CA ASP A 112 -8.52 -8.33 7.73
C ASP A 112 -7.13 -8.86 7.35
N TYR A 113 -6.79 -8.84 6.07
CA TYR A 113 -5.47 -9.24 5.58
C TYR A 113 -5.05 -8.42 4.36
N LEU A 114 -3.74 -8.31 4.18
CA LEU A 114 -3.11 -7.69 3.00
C LEU A 114 -2.35 -8.75 2.22
N ASP A 115 -2.49 -8.73 0.89
CA ASP A 115 -1.73 -9.66 0.05
C ASP A 115 -0.26 -9.24 0.02
N TYR A 116 0.00 -7.93 -0.12
CA TYR A 116 1.35 -7.38 -0.14
C TYR A 116 1.45 -6.19 0.82
N TYR A 117 2.41 -6.24 1.71
CA TYR A 117 2.77 -5.09 2.55
C TYR A 117 4.22 -4.70 2.29
N LEU A 118 4.47 -3.44 1.92
CA LEU A 118 5.78 -3.01 1.46
C LEU A 118 6.45 -2.04 2.45
N LEU A 119 7.74 -2.20 2.66
CA LEU A 119 8.58 -1.17 3.23
C LEU A 119 8.73 -0.06 2.18
N HIS A 120 8.18 1.13 2.45
CA HIS A 120 8.02 2.16 1.43
C HIS A 120 9.31 2.92 1.15
N SER A 121 9.76 2.92 -0.11
CA SER A 121 10.87 3.75 -0.58
C SER A 121 12.17 3.51 0.19
N ILE A 122 12.63 2.26 0.24
CA ILE A 122 13.98 1.97 0.73
C ILE A 122 15.02 2.43 -0.28
N GLY A 123 16.26 2.58 0.17
CA GLY A 123 17.38 3.09 -0.65
C GLY A 123 17.45 4.60 -0.75
N GLY A 124 16.42 5.33 -0.27
CA GLY A 124 16.44 6.80 -0.18
C GLY A 124 17.11 7.33 1.10
N GLY A 125 17.27 8.66 1.17
CA GLY A 125 17.87 9.32 2.33
C GLY A 125 19.35 9.00 2.49
N GLN A 126 19.74 8.36 3.60
CA GLN A 126 21.11 7.94 3.93
C GLN A 126 21.30 6.42 3.73
N GLY A 127 20.64 5.82 2.74
CA GLY A 127 20.75 4.39 2.44
C GLY A 127 20.39 3.50 3.64
N MET A 128 21.26 2.55 3.98
CA MET A 128 21.06 1.60 5.07
C MET A 128 20.83 2.25 6.44
N LYS A 129 21.40 3.42 6.71
CA LYS A 129 21.09 4.13 7.96
C LYS A 129 19.61 4.49 8.05
N THR A 130 19.03 5.06 6.99
CA THR A 130 17.61 5.40 6.95
C THR A 130 16.73 4.14 7.04
N PHE A 131 17.14 3.04 6.42
CA PHE A 131 16.46 1.76 6.54
C PHE A 131 16.43 1.26 8.00
N ASN A 132 17.58 1.27 8.67
CA ASN A 132 17.69 0.84 10.05
C ASN A 132 16.83 1.71 10.97
N ASP A 133 16.93 3.04 10.88
CA ASP A 133 16.14 3.98 11.70
C ASP A 133 14.61 3.74 11.52
N ARG A 134 14.18 3.47 10.29
CA ARG A 134 12.75 3.34 9.96
C ARG A 134 12.15 1.98 10.30
N TYR A 135 12.91 0.91 10.27
CA TYR A 135 12.35 -0.43 10.28
C TYR A 135 13.02 -1.37 11.29
N VAL A 136 14.34 -1.28 11.48
CA VAL A 136 15.10 -2.20 12.34
C VAL A 136 15.12 -1.71 13.77
N ASP A 137 15.65 -0.50 14.02
CA ASP A 137 15.91 0.03 15.37
C ASP A 137 14.63 0.27 16.16
N ASN A 138 13.53 0.58 15.47
CA ASN A 138 12.21 0.70 16.09
C ASN A 138 11.46 -0.64 16.21
N GLY A 139 12.06 -1.76 15.77
CA GLY A 139 11.48 -3.10 15.84
C GLY A 139 10.27 -3.33 14.92
N MET A 140 10.05 -2.48 13.91
CA MET A 140 8.93 -2.67 12.99
C MET A 140 9.15 -3.82 12.03
N LEU A 141 10.37 -4.07 11.58
CA LEU A 141 10.66 -5.20 10.69
C LEU A 141 10.29 -6.52 11.36
N ASP A 142 10.73 -6.74 12.62
CA ASP A 142 10.39 -7.94 13.40
C ASP A 142 8.87 -8.07 13.60
N PHE A 143 8.19 -6.95 13.86
CA PHE A 143 6.74 -6.95 13.98
C PHE A 143 6.07 -7.38 12.69
N LEU A 144 6.44 -6.81 11.54
CA LEU A 144 5.86 -7.14 10.24
C LEU A 144 6.14 -8.59 9.83
N MET A 145 7.31 -9.14 10.18
CA MET A 145 7.61 -10.56 9.98
C MET A 145 6.64 -11.45 10.77
N LYS A 146 6.34 -11.10 12.02
CA LYS A 146 5.35 -11.82 12.85
C LYS A 146 3.92 -11.68 12.28
N GLU A 147 3.56 -10.52 11.75
CA GLU A 147 2.27 -10.32 11.07
C GLU A 147 2.14 -11.18 9.80
N ARG A 148 3.25 -11.38 9.08
CA ARG A 148 3.30 -12.33 7.96
C ARG A 148 3.11 -13.77 8.43
N GLU A 149 3.81 -14.20 9.49
CA GLU A 149 3.66 -15.55 10.07
C GLU A 149 2.22 -15.79 10.57
N ALA A 150 1.57 -14.76 11.08
CA ALA A 150 0.18 -14.80 11.55
C ALA A 150 -0.86 -14.72 10.40
N GLY A 151 -0.43 -14.55 9.15
CA GLY A 151 -1.30 -14.51 7.97
C GLY A 151 -2.03 -13.19 7.73
N ARG A 152 -1.78 -12.13 8.54
CA ARG A 152 -2.33 -10.80 8.28
C ARG A 152 -1.64 -10.09 7.12
N ILE A 153 -0.40 -10.44 6.85
CA ILE A 153 0.36 -10.07 5.65
C ILE A 153 0.72 -11.37 4.94
N ARG A 154 0.32 -11.53 3.68
CA ARG A 154 0.71 -12.71 2.90
C ARG A 154 2.15 -12.62 2.42
N HIS A 155 2.51 -11.47 1.83
CA HIS A 155 3.85 -11.20 1.29
C HIS A 155 4.38 -9.89 1.82
N LEU A 156 5.53 -9.93 2.48
CA LEU A 156 6.28 -8.75 2.90
C LEU A 156 7.36 -8.46 1.87
N GLY A 157 7.45 -7.22 1.42
CA GLY A 157 8.41 -6.78 0.41
C GLY A 157 8.79 -5.31 0.59
N TRP A 158 9.30 -4.69 -0.45
CA TRP A 158 9.67 -3.28 -0.43
C TRP A 158 9.45 -2.61 -1.79
N SER A 159 9.36 -1.27 -1.78
CA SER A 159 9.56 -0.43 -2.94
C SER A 159 10.89 0.28 -2.82
N PHE A 160 11.63 0.37 -3.91
CA PHE A 160 12.99 0.92 -3.92
C PHE A 160 13.05 2.24 -4.71
N HIS A 161 13.73 3.24 -4.15
CA HIS A 161 13.95 4.56 -4.74
C HIS A 161 15.38 5.06 -4.50
N GLY A 162 16.34 4.19 -4.66
CA GLY A 162 17.78 4.51 -4.55
C GLY A 162 18.51 4.33 -5.86
N THR A 163 19.82 4.46 -5.80
CA THR A 163 20.74 4.15 -6.89
C THR A 163 21.11 2.66 -6.88
N SER A 164 21.62 2.12 -7.98
CA SER A 164 21.91 0.69 -8.11
C SER A 164 22.95 0.18 -7.10
N ASP A 165 23.91 1.01 -6.72
CA ASP A 165 24.91 0.69 -5.70
C ASP A 165 24.30 0.48 -4.31
N VAL A 166 23.26 1.24 -3.96
CA VAL A 166 22.52 1.05 -2.70
C VAL A 166 21.57 -0.16 -2.76
N PHE A 167 21.18 -0.58 -3.95
CA PHE A 167 20.32 -1.76 -4.11
C PHE A 167 21.06 -3.06 -3.81
N ASP A 168 22.37 -3.10 -4.04
CA ASP A 168 23.21 -4.28 -3.86
C ASP A 168 23.69 -4.47 -2.39
N GLU A 169 23.45 -3.48 -1.48
CA GLU A 169 23.71 -3.58 -0.04
C GLU A 169 22.62 -4.37 0.71
#